data_e369e123ebd635e8ab2d3dda64d0f9ea
#
_entry.id   e369e123ebd635e8ab2d3dda64d0f9ea
#
_cell.length_a   1.000
_cell.length_b   1.000
_cell.length_c   1.000
_cell.angle_alpha   90.00
_cell.angle_beta   90.00
_cell.angle_gamma   90.00
#
_symmetry.space_group_name_H-M   'P 1'
#
loop_
_entity.id
_entity.type
_entity.pdbx_description
1 polymer ?
#
loop_
_entity_poly.entity_id
_entity_poly.type
_entity_poly.pdbx_seq_one_letter_code
_entity_poly.pdbx_strand_id
1 'polypeptide(L)' 'MEHTIEQIQNDIMSRMQQFDFGDRVTILRELENFCGQQADEAMKMEYDLAAMEDELTDN' A
#
# COMPACT_ATOMS: atom_id res chain seq x y z
N MET A 1 -3.12 9.83 -9.70
CA MET A 1 -2.63 8.73 -8.87
C MET A 1 -1.17 8.36 -9.15
N GLU A 2 -0.77 8.37 -10.41
CA GLU A 2 0.62 8.07 -10.79
C GLU A 2 1.63 8.98 -10.12
N HIS A 3 1.32 10.28 -10.05
CA HIS A 3 2.20 11.25 -9.42
C HIS A 3 2.39 10.95 -7.92
N THR A 4 1.30 10.58 -7.24
CA THR A 4 1.34 10.19 -5.82
C THR A 4 2.20 8.95 -5.61
N ILE A 5 2.04 7.95 -6.47
CA ILE A 5 2.83 6.71 -6.41
C ILE A 5 4.31 7.03 -6.60
N GLU A 6 4.65 7.85 -7.59
CA GLU A 6 6.04 8.26 -7.84
C GLU A 6 6.66 8.99 -6.65
N GLN A 7 5.88 9.86 -5.99
CA GLN A 7 6.36 10.57 -4.81
C GLN A 7 6.69 9.59 -3.68
N ILE A 8 5.82 8.60 -3.46
CA ILE A 8 6.05 7.58 -2.43
C ILE A 8 7.29 6.75 -2.76
N GLN A 9 7.43 6.34 -4.03
CA GLN A 9 8.59 5.58 -4.49
C GLN A 9 9.89 6.38 -4.29
N ASN A 10 9.88 7.66 -4.65
CA ASN A 10 11.04 8.53 -4.48
C ASN A 10 11.40 8.70 -3.01
N ASP A 11 10.40 8.82 -2.14
CA ASP A 11 10.61 8.93 -0.70
C ASP A 11 11.27 7.66 -0.14
N ILE A 12 10.78 6.49 -0.54
CA ILE A 12 11.36 5.20 -0.16
C ILE A 12 12.82 5.12 -0.61
N MET A 13 13.10 5.43 -1.87
CA MET A 13 14.46 5.37 -2.41
C MET A 13 15.39 6.35 -1.71
N SER A 14 14.89 7.54 -1.39
CA SER A 14 15.66 8.54 -0.65
C SER A 14 16.06 8.01 0.73
N ARG A 15 15.14 7.36 1.43
CA ARG A 15 15.40 6.77 2.75
C ARG A 15 16.37 5.59 2.68
N MET A 16 16.34 4.84 1.57
CA MET A 16 17.23 3.68 1.39
C MET A 16 18.70 4.07 1.21
N GLN A 17 18.99 5.33 0.83
CA GLN A 17 20.36 5.79 0.57
C GLN A 17 21.29 5.63 1.78
N GLN A 18 20.76 5.69 2.99
CA GLN A 18 21.56 5.57 4.22
C GLN A 18 21.93 4.12 4.58
N PHE A 19 21.37 3.14 3.86
CA PHE A 19 21.58 1.73 4.16
C PHE A 19 22.45 1.07 3.08
N ASP A 20 23.19 0.02 3.46
CA ASP A 20 23.92 -0.80 2.48
C ASP A 20 22.91 -1.68 1.71
N PHE A 21 23.41 -2.35 0.66
CA PHE A 21 22.52 -3.13 -0.21
C PHE A 21 21.86 -4.31 0.52
N GLY A 22 22.58 -4.95 1.46
CA GLY A 22 22.00 -6.05 2.24
C GLY A 22 20.83 -5.59 3.06
N ASP A 23 20.96 -4.47 3.76
CA ASP A 23 19.89 -3.91 4.56
C ASP A 23 18.73 -3.42 3.68
N ARG A 24 19.04 -2.86 2.51
CA ARG A 24 18.00 -2.45 1.56
C ARG A 24 17.13 -3.63 1.13
N VAL A 25 17.74 -4.77 0.85
CA VAL A 25 16.99 -5.99 0.49
C VAL A 25 16.03 -6.36 1.59
N THR A 26 16.50 -6.41 2.84
CA THR A 26 15.68 -6.77 3.98
C THR A 26 14.50 -5.81 4.15
N ILE A 27 14.78 -4.52 4.14
CA ILE A 27 13.76 -3.48 4.34
C ILE A 27 12.73 -3.53 3.21
N LEU A 28 13.19 -3.60 1.96
CA LEU A 28 12.29 -3.58 0.81
C LEU A 28 11.41 -4.82 0.75
N ARG A 29 11.92 -5.99 1.16
CA ARG A 29 11.11 -7.23 1.23
C ARG A 29 10.04 -7.12 2.30
N GLU A 30 10.38 -6.56 3.46
CA GLU A 30 9.41 -6.35 4.52
C GLU A 30 8.33 -5.35 4.09
N LEU A 31 8.72 -4.28 3.39
CA LEU A 31 7.77 -3.31 2.85
C LEU A 31 6.86 -3.93 1.79
N GLU A 32 7.40 -4.81 0.96
CA GLU A 32 6.62 -5.55 -0.03
C GLU A 32 5.49 -6.33 0.63
N ASN A 33 5.80 -7.08 1.69
CA ASN A 33 4.82 -7.84 2.45
C ASN A 33 3.78 -6.92 3.11
N PHE A 34 4.24 -5.86 3.74
CA PHE A 34 3.38 -4.87 4.37
C PHE A 34 2.42 -4.24 3.36
N CYS A 35 2.95 -3.80 2.22
CA CYS A 35 2.14 -3.16 1.18
C CYS A 35 1.08 -4.12 0.64
N GLY A 36 1.43 -5.39 0.44
CA GLY A 36 0.49 -6.41 -0.01
C GLY A 36 -0.66 -6.59 0.96
N GLN A 37 -0.34 -6.69 2.27
CA GLN A 37 -1.35 -6.83 3.31
C GLN A 37 -2.27 -5.61 3.37
N GLN A 38 -1.70 -4.42 3.30
CA GLN A 38 -2.47 -3.18 3.34
C GLN A 38 -3.40 -3.04 2.13
N ALA A 39 -2.92 -3.44 0.95
CA ALA A 39 -3.74 -3.43 -0.26
C ALA A 39 -4.93 -4.40 -0.12
N ASP A 40 -4.71 -5.58 0.43
CA ASP A 40 -5.76 -6.57 0.65
C ASP A 40 -6.80 -6.07 1.65
N GLU A 41 -6.35 -5.45 2.74
CA GLU A 41 -7.26 -4.87 3.74
C GLU A 41 -8.09 -3.73 3.15
N ALA A 42 -7.46 -2.86 2.36
CA ALA A 42 -8.16 -1.76 1.70
C ALA A 42 -9.21 -2.28 0.72
N MET A 43 -8.88 -3.35 -0.01
CA MET A 43 -9.82 -4.00 -0.93
C MET A 43 -11.04 -4.54 -0.18
N LYS A 44 -10.82 -5.19 0.96
CA LYS A 44 -11.90 -5.69 1.81
C LYS A 44 -12.82 -4.56 2.27
N MET A 45 -12.22 -3.46 2.71
CA MET A 45 -12.98 -2.29 3.15
C MET A 45 -13.82 -1.70 2.02
N GLU A 46 -13.25 -1.67 0.81
CA GLU A 46 -13.96 -1.19 -0.37
C GLU A 46 -15.17 -2.06 -0.68
N TYR A 47 -15.01 -3.38 -0.63
CA TYR A 47 -16.12 -4.32 -0.83
C TYR A 47 -17.19 -4.18 0.24
N ASP A 48 -16.80 -4.03 1.49
CA ASP A 48 -17.74 -3.88 2.60
C ASP A 48 -18.55 -2.60 2.46
N LEU A 49 -17.91 -1.50 2.06
CA LEU A 49 -18.61 -0.22 1.84
C LEU A 49 -19.59 -0.32 0.66
N ALA A 50 -19.19 -0.99 -0.44
CA ALA A 50 -20.06 -1.19 -1.58
C ALA A 50 -21.28 -2.03 -1.22
N ALA A 51 -21.10 -3.08 -0.40
CA ALA A 51 -22.19 -3.92 0.06
C ALA A 51 -23.16 -3.12 0.96
N MET A 52 -22.64 -2.25 1.81
CA MET A 52 -23.44 -1.39 2.65
C MET A 52 -24.27 -0.40 1.84
N GLU A 53 -23.68 0.17 0.79
CA GLU A 53 -24.38 1.08 -0.12
C GLU A 53 -25.53 0.37 -0.84
N ASP A 54 -25.30 -0.86 -1.30
CA ASP A 54 -26.33 -1.68 -1.96
C ASP A 54 -27.49 -1.96 -1.01
N GLU A 55 -27.20 -2.26 0.26
CA GLU A 55 -28.23 -2.49 1.28
C GLU A 55 -29.05 -1.24 1.55
N LEU A 56 -28.39 -0.09 1.54
CA LEU A 56 -29.07 1.19 1.77
C LEU A 56 -29.95 1.61 0.60
N THR A 57 -29.59 1.23 -0.64
CA THR A 57 -30.36 1.58 -1.83
C THR A 57 -31.57 0.68 -2.05
N ASP A 58 -31.59 -0.51 -1.50
CA ASP A 58 -32.70 -1.47 -1.63
C ASP A 58 -33.90 -1.11 -0.73
N ASN A 59 -33.76 -0.14 0.11
CA ASN A 59 -34.82 0.33 0.97
C ASN A 59 -35.54 1.55 0.41
#